data_84ee1237dcab045335e381ed94cae90e
#
_entry.id   84ee1237dcab045335e381ed94cae90e
#
_cell.length_a   1.000
_cell.length_b   1.000
_cell.length_c   1.000
_cell.angle_alpha   90.00
_cell.angle_beta   90.00
_cell.angle_gamma   90.00
#
_symmetry.space_group_name_H-M   'P 1'
#
loop_
_entity.id
_entity.type
_entity.pdbx_description
1 polymer ?
#
loop_
_entity_poly.entity_id
_entity_poly.type
_entity_poly.pdbx_seq_one_letter_code
_entity_poly.pdbx_strand_id
1 'polypeptide(L)'
;MVWIEGIGLMAGFLGVLGWYPQVRRIWVDKRADGVSVPTFTLIAISLMLWLTYGILMNAISIIVANIAALIMIILIAFGAYRLQTA
;
A
#
# COMPACT_ATOMS: atom_id res chain seq x y z
N MET A 1 -15.76 -1.51 -18.95
CA MET A 1 -16.98 -2.11 -18.38
C MET A 1 -17.02 -1.91 -16.89
N VAL A 2 -18.11 -1.37 -16.42
CA VAL A 2 -18.27 -0.94 -15.02
C VAL A 2 -18.07 -2.09 -14.03
N TRP A 3 -18.63 -3.26 -14.34
CA TRP A 3 -18.53 -4.40 -13.43
C TRP A 3 -17.11 -4.95 -13.29
N ILE A 4 -16.31 -4.85 -14.35
CA ILE A 4 -14.89 -5.27 -14.30
C ILE A 4 -14.11 -4.31 -13.41
N GLU A 5 -14.34 -3.01 -13.55
CA GLU A 5 -13.71 -2.02 -12.67
C GLU A 5 -14.16 -2.19 -11.23
N GLY A 6 -15.42 -2.58 -11.02
CA GLY A 6 -15.93 -2.89 -9.68
C GLY A 6 -15.17 -4.02 -9.02
N ILE A 7 -14.82 -5.06 -9.76
CA ILE A 7 -13.98 -6.15 -9.25
C ILE A 7 -12.61 -5.62 -8.83
N GLY A 8 -11.99 -4.78 -9.66
CA GLY A 8 -10.70 -4.20 -9.34
C GLY A 8 -10.73 -3.30 -8.11
N LEU A 9 -11.76 -2.49 -7.97
CA LEU A 9 -11.94 -1.62 -6.81
C LEU A 9 -12.16 -2.44 -5.53
N MET A 10 -12.96 -3.51 -5.61
CA MET A 10 -13.18 -4.39 -4.47
C MET A 10 -11.88 -5.10 -4.06
N ALA A 11 -11.11 -5.58 -5.03
CA ALA A 11 -9.82 -6.21 -4.75
C ALA A 11 -8.86 -5.24 -4.06
N GLY A 12 -8.82 -4.00 -4.53
CA GLY A 12 -7.99 -2.96 -3.92
C GLY A 12 -8.44 -2.63 -2.49
N PHE A 13 -9.76 -2.55 -2.27
CA PHE A 13 -10.31 -2.29 -0.95
C PHE A 13 -9.92 -3.38 0.04
N LEU A 14 -10.06 -4.65 -0.36
CA LEU A 14 -9.67 -5.78 0.49
C LEU A 14 -8.17 -5.78 0.77
N GLY A 15 -7.36 -5.41 -0.23
CA GLY A 15 -5.93 -5.29 -0.04
C GLY A 15 -5.56 -4.22 0.99
N VAL A 16 -6.21 -3.06 0.93
CA VAL A 16 -5.98 -1.98 1.89
C VAL A 16 -6.40 -2.42 3.30
N LEU A 17 -7.54 -3.10 3.42
CA LEU A 17 -7.97 -3.64 4.71
C LEU A 17 -6.96 -4.64 5.26
N GLY A 18 -6.33 -5.42 4.39
CA GLY A 18 -5.30 -6.38 4.80
C GLY A 18 -4.06 -5.71 5.38
N TRP A 19 -3.70 -4.52 4.91
CA TRP A 19 -2.55 -3.79 5.43
C TRP A 19 -2.87 -2.97 6.67
N TYR A 20 -4.15 -2.70 6.95
CA TYR A 20 -4.55 -1.86 8.07
C TYR A 20 -4.03 -2.35 9.44
N PRO A 21 -4.12 -3.64 9.80
CA PRO A 21 -3.59 -4.10 11.08
C PRO A 21 -2.10 -3.80 11.25
N GLN A 22 -1.33 -3.88 10.17
CA GLN A 22 0.10 -3.60 10.20
C GLN A 22 0.36 -2.10 10.44
N VAL A 23 -0.39 -1.23 9.79
CA VAL A 23 -0.28 0.23 10.01
C VAL A 23 -0.61 0.54 11.46
N ARG A 24 -1.68 -0.03 11.98
CA ARG A 24 -2.09 0.19 13.36
C ARG A 24 -1.03 -0.27 14.35
N ARG A 25 -0.46 -1.45 14.12
CA ARG A 25 0.58 -2.00 14.98
C ARG A 25 1.78 -1.04 15.09
N ILE A 26 2.17 -0.44 13.99
CA ILE A 26 3.32 0.48 13.93
C ILE A 26 2.98 1.82 14.56
N TRP A 27 1.86 2.42 14.18
CA TRP A 27 1.55 3.80 14.58
C TRP A 27 0.84 3.92 15.93
N VAL A 28 0.02 2.94 16.28
CA VAL A 28 -0.73 2.95 17.55
C VAL A 28 0.04 2.19 18.62
N ASP A 29 0.42 0.94 18.34
CA ASP A 29 1.10 0.08 19.30
C ASP A 29 2.60 0.35 19.39
N LYS A 30 3.16 1.14 18.48
CA LYS A 30 4.59 1.50 18.42
C LYS A 30 5.50 0.28 18.33
N ARG A 31 5.10 -0.72 17.55
CA ARG A 31 5.84 -1.97 17.37
C ARG A 31 6.14 -2.20 15.91
N ALA A 32 7.42 -2.35 15.59
CA ALA A 32 7.87 -2.63 14.24
C ALA A 32 8.78 -3.87 14.20
N ASP A 33 8.62 -4.78 15.15
CA ASP A 33 9.41 -6.01 15.22
C ASP A 33 9.16 -6.85 13.98
N GLY A 34 10.23 -7.27 13.32
CA GLY A 34 10.13 -8.14 12.16
C GLY A 34 9.69 -7.47 10.87
N VAL A 35 9.45 -6.15 10.88
CA VAL A 35 9.09 -5.43 9.66
C VAL A 35 10.36 -5.14 8.86
N SER A 36 10.40 -5.63 7.62
CA SER A 36 11.52 -5.40 6.72
C SER A 36 11.32 -4.09 5.97
N VAL A 37 12.00 -3.03 6.40
CA VAL A 37 11.93 -1.72 5.71
C VAL A 37 12.39 -1.83 4.25
N PRO A 38 13.50 -2.53 3.92
CA PRO A 38 13.86 -2.70 2.51
C PRO A 38 12.76 -3.37 1.68
N THR A 39 12.10 -4.40 2.21
CA THR A 39 11.03 -5.09 1.50
C THR A 39 9.87 -4.14 1.21
N PHE A 40 9.42 -3.37 2.22
CA PHE A 40 8.31 -2.45 2.02
C PHE A 40 8.69 -1.28 1.11
N THR A 41 9.95 -0.87 1.10
CA THR A 41 10.46 0.12 0.15
C THR A 41 10.36 -0.40 -1.28
N LEU A 42 10.76 -1.66 -1.52
CA LEU A 42 10.63 -2.27 -2.84
C LEU A 42 9.16 -2.39 -3.27
N ILE A 43 8.28 -2.73 -2.34
CA ILE A 43 6.84 -2.79 -2.62
C ILE A 43 6.33 -1.40 -3.01
N ALA A 44 6.75 -0.34 -2.30
CA ALA A 44 6.36 1.02 -2.63
C ALA A 44 6.79 1.40 -4.04
N ILE A 45 8.03 1.08 -4.41
CA ILE A 45 8.54 1.34 -5.76
C ILE A 45 7.71 0.59 -6.80
N SER A 46 7.39 -0.68 -6.54
CA SER A 46 6.56 -1.49 -7.42
C SER A 46 5.17 -0.87 -7.61
N LEU A 47 4.56 -0.38 -6.52
CA LEU A 47 3.25 0.27 -6.60
C LEU A 47 3.30 1.57 -7.38
N MET A 48 4.40 2.32 -7.29
CA MET A 48 4.59 3.53 -8.09
C MET A 48 4.65 3.21 -9.57
N LEU A 49 5.32 2.12 -9.95
CA LEU A 49 5.35 1.66 -11.34
C LEU A 49 3.97 1.19 -11.81
N TRP A 50 3.24 0.45 -10.97
CA TRP A 50 1.87 0.05 -11.28
C TRP A 50 0.94 1.24 -11.43
N LEU A 51 1.10 2.26 -10.59
CA LEU A 51 0.32 3.49 -10.69
C LEU A 51 0.59 4.20 -12.01
N THR A 52 1.85 4.30 -12.40
CA THR A 52 2.23 4.88 -13.70
C THR A 52 1.58 4.12 -14.84
N TYR A 53 1.66 2.79 -14.80
CA TYR A 53 1.01 1.94 -15.80
C TYR A 53 -0.50 2.19 -15.86
N GLY A 54 -1.15 2.25 -14.69
CA GLY A 54 -2.58 2.51 -14.60
C GLY A 54 -2.99 3.85 -15.19
N ILE A 55 -2.19 4.89 -14.92
CA ILE A 55 -2.44 6.23 -15.48
C ILE A 55 -2.33 6.20 -17.00
N LEU A 56 -1.26 5.59 -17.53
CA LEU A 56 -1.04 5.51 -18.96
C LEU A 56 -2.12 4.69 -19.69
N MET A 57 -2.68 3.70 -19.02
CA MET A 57 -3.74 2.84 -19.56
C MET A 57 -5.14 3.35 -19.25
N ASN A 58 -5.28 4.46 -18.55
CA ASN A 58 -6.57 4.98 -18.09
C ASN A 58 -7.39 3.94 -17.33
N ALA A 59 -6.70 3.13 -16.52
CA ALA A 59 -7.34 2.06 -15.74
C ALA A 59 -7.68 2.57 -14.35
N ILE A 60 -8.90 3.09 -14.18
CA ILE A 60 -9.32 3.76 -12.94
C ILE A 60 -9.19 2.88 -11.71
N SER A 61 -9.57 1.60 -11.80
CA SER A 61 -9.46 0.70 -10.66
C SER A 61 -8.01 0.51 -10.22
N ILE A 62 -7.08 0.41 -11.16
CA ILE A 62 -5.66 0.29 -10.86
C ILE A 62 -5.14 1.58 -10.23
N ILE A 63 -5.54 2.73 -10.75
CA ILE A 63 -5.12 4.04 -10.21
C ILE A 63 -5.56 4.17 -8.75
N VAL A 64 -6.84 3.96 -8.48
CA VAL A 64 -7.42 4.13 -7.14
C VAL A 64 -6.80 3.12 -6.17
N ALA A 65 -6.73 1.84 -6.57
CA ALA A 65 -6.20 0.79 -5.71
C ALA A 65 -4.72 1.04 -5.37
N ASN A 66 -3.93 1.47 -6.34
CA ASN A 66 -2.51 1.72 -6.12
C ASN A 66 -2.25 2.96 -5.28
N ILE A 67 -3.04 4.01 -5.43
CA ILE A 67 -2.91 5.20 -4.56
C ILE A 67 -3.20 4.80 -3.11
N ALA A 68 -4.29 4.08 -2.86
CA ALA A 68 -4.65 3.65 -1.51
C ALA A 68 -3.61 2.71 -0.92
N ALA A 69 -3.17 1.72 -1.69
CA ALA A 69 -2.14 0.77 -1.24
C ALA A 69 -0.81 1.48 -0.98
N LEU A 70 -0.43 2.42 -1.83
CA LEU A 70 0.83 3.15 -1.69
C LEU A 70 0.85 3.97 -0.40
N ILE A 71 -0.26 4.62 -0.05
CA ILE A 71 -0.38 5.35 1.21
C ILE A 71 -0.13 4.40 2.39
N MET A 72 -0.76 3.22 2.39
CA MET A 72 -0.60 2.23 3.45
C MET A 72 0.85 1.74 3.54
N ILE A 73 1.45 1.41 2.40
CA ILE A 73 2.82 0.88 2.36
C ILE A 73 3.84 1.93 2.80
N ILE A 74 3.66 3.20 2.40
CA ILE A 74 4.54 4.28 2.85
C ILE A 74 4.41 4.47 4.37
N LEU A 75 3.20 4.43 4.91
CA LEU A 75 3.01 4.51 6.35
C LEU A 75 3.73 3.38 7.08
N ILE A 76 3.66 2.16 6.55
CA ILE A 76 4.36 1.01 7.13
C ILE A 76 5.87 1.22 7.06
N ALA A 77 6.41 1.52 5.88
CA ALA A 77 7.84 1.66 5.68
C ALA A 77 8.43 2.81 6.50
N PHE A 78 7.79 3.97 6.45
CA PHE A 78 8.27 5.16 7.17
C PHE A 78 8.15 4.97 8.67
N GLY A 79 7.00 4.49 9.15
CA GLY A 79 6.78 4.28 10.58
C GLY A 79 7.72 3.23 11.14
N ALA A 80 7.94 2.12 10.42
CA ALA A 80 8.88 1.08 10.83
C ALA A 80 10.31 1.62 10.86
N TYR A 81 10.70 2.40 9.85
CA TYR A 81 12.02 3.01 9.80
C TYR A 81 12.26 3.87 11.03
N ARG A 82 11.30 4.73 11.38
CA ARG A 82 11.42 5.60 12.55
C ARG A 82 11.57 4.80 13.85
N LEU A 83 10.78 3.75 14.01
CA LEU A 83 10.82 2.94 15.24
C LEU A 83 12.10 2.13 15.36
N GLN A 84 12.62 1.64 14.23
CA GLN A 84 13.82 0.80 14.22
C GLN A 84 15.10 1.60 14.36
N THR A 85 15.09 2.88 14.02
CA THR A 85 16.26 3.75 14.10
C THR A 85 16.24 4.70 15.31
N ALA A 86 15.16 4.69 16.07
CA ALA A 86 15.02 5.56 17.25
C ALA A 86 15.86 5.06 18.44
#